data_0161076d73131f3ef1f2f87d7d4ab823
#
_entry.id   0161076d73131f3ef1f2f87d7d4ab823
#
_cell.length_a   1.000
_cell.length_b   1.000
_cell.length_c   1.000
_cell.angle_alpha   90.00
_cell.angle_beta   90.00
_cell.angle_gamma   90.00
#
_symmetry.space_group_name_H-M   'P 1'
#
loop_
_entity.id
_entity.type
_entity.pdbx_description
1 polymer ?
#
loop_
_entity_poly.entity_id
_entity_poly.type
_entity_poly.pdbx_seq_one_letter_code
_entity_poly.pdbx_strand_id
1 'polypeptide(L)'
;MRGALSLVLLLGSVNAACTGYRAPPAAPLQGDGVSGDPPTQVWAARAGRRLTGRLVVQDGIIYGAGVDRKVYAIDLASGAVLWSSRLSGLVAGGVLVAGDTVYAASSRPEGRVYALNRGTGKRFWRTKTGPVAAPLALVAGTLIASAQRGELLGLDPADGSIRWRRRMEMARTAPVETRDGSLVVATVDSIYRVMADDGVVSHRVASPGTIVSPWVAYRGGLVAGTTDSQVVAIDPADLRSRWSVRVDAPVLGSPAAIGDTLYAASRRGTLYRIAPGDPPRPERVVELEWPVTAPLSVVDDRILLGGADGTVRALRPDGTEVWRVQLWRPVELGPLALEDGLLAIGGNGDLHRYRQ
;
A
#
# COMPACT_ATOMS: atom_id res chain seq x y z
N MET A 1 56.04 38.14 -37.10
CA MET A 1 55.83 37.18 -35.99
C MET A 1 54.36 37.22 -35.63
N ARG A 2 53.62 36.17 -36.08
CA ARG A 2 52.18 36.03 -35.94
C ARG A 2 51.90 35.07 -34.76
N GLY A 3 51.33 35.55 -33.68
CA GLY A 3 50.88 34.75 -32.56
C GLY A 3 49.48 34.19 -32.84
N ALA A 4 49.35 32.88 -32.81
CA ALA A 4 48.08 32.19 -32.91
C ALA A 4 47.36 32.17 -31.59
N LEU A 5 46.18 32.77 -31.52
CA LEU A 5 45.22 32.63 -30.37
C LEU A 5 44.48 31.29 -30.55
N SER A 6 44.74 30.36 -29.69
CA SER A 6 43.92 29.15 -29.56
C SER A 6 42.64 29.45 -28.79
N LEU A 7 41.51 29.41 -29.43
CA LEU A 7 40.18 29.50 -28.85
C LEU A 7 39.78 28.14 -28.27
N VAL A 8 39.82 27.97 -26.96
CA VAL A 8 39.29 26.80 -26.27
C VAL A 8 37.78 26.96 -26.16
N LEU A 9 37.02 26.23 -26.97
CA LEU A 9 35.57 26.08 -26.79
C LEU A 9 35.30 25.18 -25.59
N LEU A 10 34.91 25.79 -24.47
CA LEU A 10 34.27 25.10 -23.36
C LEU A 10 32.83 24.75 -23.77
N LEU A 11 32.61 23.50 -24.16
CA LEU A 11 31.31 22.91 -24.26
C LEU A 11 30.77 22.74 -22.83
N GLY A 12 30.06 23.75 -22.33
CA GLY A 12 29.25 23.65 -21.15
C GLY A 12 28.08 22.70 -21.41
N SER A 13 28.16 21.49 -20.85
CA SER A 13 27.00 20.61 -20.74
C SER A 13 25.96 21.30 -19.87
N VAL A 14 24.91 21.84 -20.51
CA VAL A 14 23.72 22.29 -19.80
C VAL A 14 23.02 21.03 -19.29
N ASN A 15 23.38 20.60 -18.11
CA ASN A 15 22.53 19.72 -17.32
C ASN A 15 21.28 20.53 -16.99
N ALA A 16 20.20 20.31 -17.76
CA ALA A 16 18.87 20.72 -17.36
C ALA A 16 18.51 19.92 -16.09
N ALA A 17 18.95 20.40 -14.95
CA ALA A 17 18.43 19.98 -13.67
C ALA A 17 16.94 20.30 -13.70
N CYS A 18 16.11 19.27 -13.88
CA CYS A 18 14.73 19.37 -13.46
C CYS A 18 14.77 19.81 -11.99
N THR A 19 14.41 21.07 -11.74
CA THR A 19 14.24 21.59 -10.39
C THR A 19 13.08 20.82 -9.76
N GLY A 20 13.39 19.65 -9.21
CA GLY A 20 12.47 18.88 -8.42
C GLY A 20 12.02 19.74 -7.25
N TYR A 21 10.73 19.89 -7.08
CA TYR A 21 10.16 20.48 -5.88
C TYR A 21 10.77 19.74 -4.67
N ARG A 22 11.52 20.49 -3.87
CA ARG A 22 12.03 19.98 -2.59
C ARG A 22 10.94 20.25 -1.57
N ALA A 23 10.29 19.19 -1.08
CA ALA A 23 9.39 19.33 0.05
C ALA A 23 10.15 19.98 1.21
N PRO A 24 9.54 20.91 1.94
CA PRO A 24 10.18 21.45 3.12
C PRO A 24 10.53 20.32 4.09
N PRO A 25 11.65 20.40 4.81
CA PRO A 25 12.01 19.38 5.80
C PRO A 25 10.88 19.24 6.82
N ALA A 26 10.52 18.00 7.14
CA ALA A 26 9.57 17.76 8.22
C ALA A 26 10.21 18.22 9.54
N ALA A 27 9.49 19.08 10.27
CA ALA A 27 9.98 19.54 11.54
C ALA A 27 9.77 18.44 12.61
N PRO A 28 10.80 18.08 13.40
CA PRO A 28 10.58 17.26 14.57
C PRO A 28 9.72 18.06 15.57
N LEU A 29 8.58 17.49 15.96
CA LEU A 29 7.78 18.07 17.03
C LEU A 29 8.30 17.52 18.35
N GLN A 30 9.00 18.36 19.10
CA GLN A 30 9.27 18.10 20.51
C GLN A 30 8.02 18.48 21.30
N GLY A 31 7.39 17.50 21.92
CA GLY A 31 6.23 17.67 22.82
C GLY A 31 6.45 16.89 24.11
N ASP A 32 5.86 17.36 25.20
CA ASP A 32 5.87 16.65 26.47
C ASP A 32 5.30 15.24 26.30
N GLY A 33 6.08 14.22 26.69
CA GLY A 33 5.70 12.81 26.61
C GLY A 33 6.40 11.95 25.54
N VAL A 34 7.27 12.54 24.71
CA VAL A 34 8.10 11.79 23.72
C VAL A 34 9.34 11.22 24.42
N SER A 35 9.53 9.89 24.31
CA SER A 35 10.55 9.16 25.09
C SER A 35 11.82 8.81 24.30
N GLY A 36 11.91 9.16 23.02
CA GLY A 36 13.06 8.85 22.15
C GLY A 36 13.29 9.90 21.07
N ASP A 37 14.46 9.83 20.46
CA ASP A 37 14.82 10.72 19.37
C ASP A 37 14.03 10.38 18.10
N PRO A 38 13.53 11.41 17.37
CA PRO A 38 12.88 11.20 16.09
C PRO A 38 13.90 10.70 15.04
N PRO A 39 13.44 9.90 14.05
CA PRO A 39 14.33 9.43 13.01
C PRO A 39 14.83 10.58 12.15
N THR A 40 16.06 10.45 11.65
CA THR A 40 16.70 11.47 10.82
C THR A 40 16.16 11.42 9.40
N GLN A 41 15.69 12.57 8.87
CA GLN A 41 15.27 12.66 7.47
C GLN A 41 16.48 12.56 6.53
N VAL A 42 16.48 11.54 5.67
CA VAL A 42 17.52 11.33 4.67
C VAL A 42 17.25 12.21 3.45
N TRP A 43 16.01 12.20 2.96
CA TRP A 43 15.56 13.03 1.85
C TRP A 43 14.04 13.24 1.87
N ALA A 44 13.61 14.28 1.16
CA ALA A 44 12.22 14.49 0.80
C ALA A 44 12.13 14.75 -0.71
N ALA A 45 11.19 14.10 -1.39
CA ALA A 45 10.99 14.20 -2.82
C ALA A 45 9.50 14.15 -3.16
N ARG A 46 9.15 14.60 -4.36
CA ARG A 46 7.78 14.49 -4.87
C ARG A 46 7.75 13.63 -6.13
N ALA A 47 6.91 12.60 -6.13
CA ALA A 47 6.61 11.79 -7.30
C ALA A 47 5.20 12.14 -7.80
N GLY A 48 5.14 12.96 -8.82
CA GLY A 48 3.86 13.34 -9.43
C GLY A 48 2.98 14.24 -8.54
N ARG A 49 1.65 13.98 -8.55
CA ARG A 49 0.69 14.76 -7.77
C ARG A 49 0.33 14.05 -6.46
N ARG A 50 -0.50 13.04 -6.52
CA ARG A 50 -0.93 12.24 -5.38
C ARG A 50 -0.71 10.78 -5.73
N LEU A 51 0.03 10.06 -4.90
CA LEU A 51 0.16 8.61 -5.04
C LEU A 51 -1.12 7.94 -4.56
N THR A 52 -1.42 6.80 -5.12
CA THR A 52 -2.65 6.06 -4.86
C THR A 52 -2.38 4.57 -4.73
N GLY A 53 -3.18 3.91 -3.90
CA GLY A 53 -3.08 2.48 -3.69
C GLY A 53 -1.75 2.06 -3.07
N ARG A 54 -1.41 0.80 -3.25
CA ARG A 54 -0.21 0.21 -2.64
C ARG A 54 1.06 0.69 -3.35
N LEU A 55 2.04 1.15 -2.57
CA LEU A 55 3.43 1.27 -3.00
C LEU A 55 4.18 -0.03 -2.71
N VAL A 56 5.21 -0.29 -3.50
CA VAL A 56 6.11 -1.43 -3.33
C VAL A 56 7.53 -0.92 -3.26
N VAL A 57 8.27 -1.34 -2.23
CA VAL A 57 9.72 -1.12 -2.13
C VAL A 57 10.40 -2.46 -2.37
N GLN A 58 11.25 -2.52 -3.39
CA GLN A 58 11.97 -3.74 -3.76
C GLN A 58 13.31 -3.39 -4.42
N ASP A 59 14.38 -4.06 -3.98
CA ASP A 59 15.75 -3.90 -4.49
C ASP A 59 16.20 -2.43 -4.58
N GLY A 60 15.96 -1.66 -3.49
CA GLY A 60 16.34 -0.26 -3.43
C GLY A 60 15.52 0.69 -4.32
N ILE A 61 14.38 0.25 -4.85
CA ILE A 61 13.51 1.06 -5.70
C ILE A 61 12.10 1.11 -5.12
N ILE A 62 11.52 2.29 -5.09
CA ILE A 62 10.11 2.54 -4.73
C ILE A 62 9.30 2.56 -6.02
N TYR A 63 8.30 1.69 -6.10
CA TYR A 63 7.32 1.68 -7.19
C TYR A 63 5.98 2.20 -6.67
N GLY A 64 5.37 3.11 -7.42
CA GLY A 64 4.08 3.69 -7.07
C GLY A 64 3.33 4.20 -8.28
N ALA A 65 2.07 4.54 -8.09
CA ALA A 65 1.23 5.13 -9.12
C ALA A 65 0.45 6.33 -8.58
N GLY A 66 0.13 7.27 -9.45
CA GLY A 66 -0.50 8.53 -9.05
C GLY A 66 -1.79 8.86 -9.80
N VAL A 67 -2.53 9.84 -9.26
CA VAL A 67 -3.74 10.41 -9.89
C VAL A 67 -3.45 11.09 -11.22
N ASP A 68 -2.20 11.41 -11.52
CA ASP A 68 -1.73 11.96 -12.79
C ASP A 68 -1.59 10.90 -13.91
N ARG A 69 -2.08 9.69 -13.65
CA ARG A 69 -2.08 8.57 -14.58
C ARG A 69 -0.68 8.04 -14.91
N LYS A 70 0.25 8.15 -13.98
CA LYS A 70 1.60 7.65 -14.15
C LYS A 70 1.92 6.57 -13.13
N VAL A 71 2.78 5.66 -13.56
CA VAL A 71 3.54 4.75 -12.70
C VAL A 71 4.96 5.28 -12.61
N TYR A 72 5.54 5.21 -11.44
CA TYR A 72 6.87 5.72 -11.11
C TYR A 72 7.75 4.62 -10.56
N ALA A 73 9.03 4.66 -10.91
CA ALA A 73 10.11 4.04 -10.15
C ALA A 73 11.02 5.14 -9.62
N ILE A 74 11.32 5.07 -8.34
CA ILE A 74 12.04 6.09 -7.60
C ILE A 74 13.17 5.41 -6.85
N ASP A 75 14.36 5.93 -6.95
CA ASP A 75 15.51 5.43 -6.21
C ASP A 75 15.33 5.65 -4.70
N LEU A 76 15.39 4.59 -3.91
CA LEU A 76 15.19 4.64 -2.47
C LEU A 76 16.31 5.41 -1.76
N ALA A 77 17.54 5.39 -2.29
CA ALA A 77 18.66 6.04 -1.65
C ALA A 77 18.61 7.58 -1.79
N SER A 78 18.20 8.07 -2.95
CA SER A 78 18.24 9.49 -3.31
C SER A 78 16.88 10.18 -3.44
N GLY A 79 15.79 9.42 -3.59
CA GLY A 79 14.47 9.97 -3.93
C GLY A 79 14.33 10.40 -5.39
N ALA A 80 15.34 10.13 -6.24
CA ALA A 80 15.32 10.50 -7.65
C ALA A 80 14.35 9.61 -8.45
N VAL A 81 13.58 10.21 -9.35
CA VAL A 81 12.71 9.45 -10.26
C VAL A 81 13.59 8.82 -11.35
N LEU A 82 13.68 7.49 -11.35
CA LEU A 82 14.43 6.72 -12.35
C LEU A 82 13.70 6.67 -13.68
N TRP A 83 12.39 6.40 -13.61
CA TRP A 83 11.50 6.46 -14.78
C TRP A 83 10.04 6.75 -14.37
N SER A 84 9.26 7.23 -15.33
CA SER A 84 7.80 7.32 -15.19
C SER A 84 7.11 6.92 -16.49
N SER A 85 6.01 6.15 -16.37
CA SER A 85 5.21 5.67 -17.51
C SER A 85 3.79 6.14 -17.42
N ARG A 86 3.29 6.78 -18.50
CA ARG A 86 1.93 7.30 -18.60
C ARG A 86 0.96 6.19 -19.04
N LEU A 87 -0.11 6.00 -18.28
CA LEU A 87 -1.22 5.09 -18.58
C LEU A 87 -2.43 5.85 -19.12
N SER A 88 -3.40 5.14 -19.71
CA SER A 88 -4.60 5.78 -20.30
C SER A 88 -5.62 6.27 -19.25
N GLY A 89 -5.50 5.85 -17.99
CA GLY A 89 -6.44 6.21 -16.93
C GLY A 89 -5.81 6.29 -15.56
N LEU A 90 -6.62 6.71 -14.58
CA LEU A 90 -6.21 6.76 -13.17
C LEU A 90 -5.84 5.36 -12.65
N VAL A 91 -4.79 5.28 -11.86
CA VAL A 91 -4.39 4.05 -11.17
C VAL A 91 -4.82 4.17 -9.72
N ALA A 92 -5.78 3.36 -9.29
CA ALA A 92 -6.33 3.43 -7.93
C ALA A 92 -5.74 2.36 -7.00
N GLY A 93 -5.51 1.16 -7.50
CA GLY A 93 -5.03 0.01 -6.72
C GLY A 93 -3.52 -0.01 -6.45
N GLY A 94 -2.77 0.98 -6.97
CA GLY A 94 -1.32 0.98 -6.86
C GLY A 94 -0.64 0.06 -7.87
N VAL A 95 0.51 -0.48 -7.51
CA VAL A 95 1.33 -1.34 -8.37
C VAL A 95 1.57 -2.71 -7.73
N LEU A 96 1.83 -3.69 -8.57
CA LEU A 96 2.35 -5.01 -8.20
C LEU A 96 3.68 -5.22 -8.93
N VAL A 97 4.71 -5.65 -8.21
CA VAL A 97 6.03 -5.94 -8.78
C VAL A 97 6.29 -7.44 -8.66
N ALA A 98 6.63 -8.07 -9.78
CA ALA A 98 7.00 -9.48 -9.82
C ALA A 98 8.05 -9.72 -10.89
N GLY A 99 9.21 -10.27 -10.51
CA GLY A 99 10.37 -10.45 -11.40
C GLY A 99 10.76 -9.12 -12.07
N ASP A 100 10.88 -9.13 -13.39
CA ASP A 100 11.24 -7.96 -14.19
C ASP A 100 10.03 -7.12 -14.64
N THR A 101 8.87 -7.30 -13.99
CA THR A 101 7.63 -6.66 -14.44
C THR A 101 6.95 -5.88 -13.32
N VAL A 102 6.52 -4.67 -13.65
CA VAL A 102 5.60 -3.86 -12.84
C VAL A 102 4.22 -3.91 -13.48
N TYR A 103 3.25 -4.45 -12.76
CA TYR A 103 1.85 -4.47 -13.17
C TYR A 103 1.09 -3.32 -12.54
N ALA A 104 0.22 -2.70 -13.32
CA ALA A 104 -0.66 -1.63 -12.85
C ALA A 104 -2.01 -1.71 -13.59
N ALA A 105 -3.08 -1.26 -12.93
CA ALA A 105 -4.39 -1.25 -13.54
C ALA A 105 -5.02 0.14 -13.50
N SER A 106 -5.65 0.55 -14.62
CA SER A 106 -6.37 1.81 -14.69
C SER A 106 -7.86 1.64 -14.39
N SER A 107 -8.45 2.66 -13.75
CA SER A 107 -9.88 2.67 -13.39
C SER A 107 -10.75 3.42 -14.41
N ARG A 108 -10.32 4.58 -14.92
CA ARG A 108 -11.11 5.43 -15.83
C ARG A 108 -10.20 6.18 -16.80
N PRO A 109 -10.69 6.60 -17.99
CA PRO A 109 -12.00 6.33 -18.61
C PRO A 109 -12.11 4.89 -19.13
N GLU A 110 -11.03 4.27 -19.60
CA GLU A 110 -10.95 2.88 -20.05
C GLU A 110 -10.10 2.07 -19.09
N GLY A 111 -10.72 1.07 -18.44
CA GLY A 111 -10.02 0.14 -17.58
C GLY A 111 -9.13 -0.83 -18.36
N ARG A 112 -7.85 -0.84 -18.01
CA ARG A 112 -6.84 -1.73 -18.60
C ARG A 112 -5.88 -2.19 -17.53
N VAL A 113 -5.37 -3.39 -17.70
CA VAL A 113 -4.18 -3.88 -17.00
C VAL A 113 -2.97 -3.71 -17.91
N TYR A 114 -1.86 -3.34 -17.33
CA TYR A 114 -0.58 -3.06 -18.00
C TYR A 114 0.52 -3.89 -17.36
N ALA A 115 1.45 -4.37 -18.17
CA ALA A 115 2.75 -4.84 -17.75
C ALA A 115 3.83 -3.91 -18.29
N LEU A 116 4.69 -3.45 -17.41
CA LEU A 116 5.79 -2.54 -17.71
C LEU A 116 7.10 -3.21 -17.34
N ASN A 117 8.14 -3.01 -18.16
CA ASN A 117 9.49 -3.42 -17.82
C ASN A 117 9.95 -2.70 -16.54
N ARG A 118 10.39 -3.45 -15.55
CA ARG A 118 10.77 -2.96 -14.24
C ARG A 118 11.91 -1.94 -14.26
N GLY A 119 12.92 -2.17 -15.12
CA GLY A 119 14.10 -1.30 -15.20
C GLY A 119 13.88 -0.02 -15.99
N THR A 120 12.96 -0.03 -16.99
CA THR A 120 12.81 1.08 -17.96
C THR A 120 11.44 1.72 -17.99
N GLY A 121 10.43 1.10 -17.38
CA GLY A 121 9.03 1.54 -17.46
C GLY A 121 8.40 1.36 -18.86
N LYS A 122 9.12 0.77 -19.85
CA LYS A 122 8.55 0.49 -21.17
C LYS A 122 7.48 -0.58 -21.06
N ARG A 123 6.37 -0.36 -21.79
CA ARG A 123 5.25 -1.29 -21.77
C ARG A 123 5.57 -2.57 -22.55
N PHE A 124 5.41 -3.73 -21.93
CA PHE A 124 5.40 -5.03 -22.58
C PHE A 124 4.04 -5.25 -23.25
N TRP A 125 2.96 -5.20 -22.48
CA TRP A 125 1.60 -5.41 -22.98
C TRP A 125 0.55 -4.56 -22.22
N ARG A 126 -0.64 -4.52 -22.76
CA ARG A 126 -1.83 -3.97 -22.10
C ARG A 126 -3.08 -4.73 -22.53
N THR A 127 -4.00 -4.96 -21.61
CA THR A 127 -5.25 -5.70 -21.86
C THR A 127 -6.45 -4.89 -21.38
N LYS A 128 -7.51 -4.85 -22.18
CA LYS A 128 -8.78 -4.21 -21.81
C LYS A 128 -9.55 -5.11 -20.85
N THR A 129 -9.78 -4.65 -19.64
CA THR A 129 -10.42 -5.43 -18.56
C THR A 129 -11.69 -4.77 -18.02
N GLY A 130 -11.98 -3.54 -18.44
CA GLY A 130 -12.88 -2.67 -17.68
C GLY A 130 -12.15 -2.00 -16.51
N PRO A 131 -12.79 -1.00 -15.87
CA PRO A 131 -12.18 -0.25 -14.77
C PRO A 131 -11.80 -1.15 -13.61
N VAL A 132 -10.54 -1.10 -13.15
CA VAL A 132 -10.02 -1.82 -12.00
C VAL A 132 -9.59 -0.80 -10.95
N ALA A 133 -10.11 -0.93 -9.74
CA ALA A 133 -9.77 -0.05 -8.61
C ALA A 133 -9.08 -0.80 -7.46
N ALA A 134 -9.38 -2.09 -7.28
CA ALA A 134 -8.69 -2.93 -6.31
C ALA A 134 -7.24 -3.20 -6.75
N PRO A 135 -6.32 -3.40 -5.81
CA PRO A 135 -4.96 -3.84 -6.13
C PRO A 135 -4.95 -5.17 -6.90
N LEU A 136 -3.98 -5.31 -7.80
CA LEU A 136 -3.71 -6.57 -8.49
C LEU A 136 -3.06 -7.58 -7.53
N ALA A 137 -3.23 -8.87 -7.82
CA ALA A 137 -2.49 -9.95 -7.16
C ALA A 137 -1.91 -10.90 -8.22
N LEU A 138 -0.76 -11.50 -7.94
CA LEU A 138 -0.19 -12.59 -8.73
C LEU A 138 -0.22 -13.84 -7.86
N VAL A 139 -0.98 -14.84 -8.26
CA VAL A 139 -1.22 -16.05 -7.48
C VAL A 139 -1.09 -17.26 -8.39
N ALA A 140 -0.26 -18.23 -7.99
CA ALA A 140 0.01 -19.46 -8.75
C ALA A 140 0.25 -19.19 -10.26
N GLY A 141 1.02 -18.13 -10.59
CA GLY A 141 1.33 -17.78 -11.97
C GLY A 141 0.17 -17.18 -12.78
N THR A 142 -0.91 -16.75 -12.12
CA THR A 142 -2.04 -16.05 -12.73
C THR A 142 -2.16 -14.63 -12.16
N LEU A 143 -2.22 -13.63 -13.04
CA LEU A 143 -2.43 -12.24 -12.65
C LEU A 143 -3.92 -11.97 -12.47
N ILE A 144 -4.30 -11.59 -11.26
CA ILE A 144 -5.69 -11.42 -10.85
C ILE A 144 -6.06 -9.94 -10.84
N ALA A 145 -7.18 -9.62 -11.50
CA ALA A 145 -7.75 -8.28 -11.55
C ALA A 145 -9.24 -8.30 -11.24
N SER A 146 -9.69 -7.45 -10.31
CA SER A 146 -11.11 -7.27 -10.02
C SER A 146 -11.64 -6.02 -10.73
N ALA A 147 -12.49 -6.23 -11.74
CA ALA A 147 -13.12 -5.16 -12.50
C ALA A 147 -14.35 -4.62 -11.76
N GLN A 148 -14.55 -3.30 -11.81
CA GLN A 148 -15.67 -2.61 -11.13
C GLN A 148 -17.06 -3.03 -11.63
N ARG A 149 -17.14 -3.70 -12.78
CA ARG A 149 -18.41 -4.22 -13.33
C ARG A 149 -18.84 -5.55 -12.71
N GLY A 150 -18.17 -6.01 -11.65
CA GLY A 150 -18.49 -7.27 -10.99
C GLY A 150 -17.89 -8.46 -11.73
N GLU A 151 -16.64 -8.36 -12.17
CA GLU A 151 -15.89 -9.46 -12.77
C GLU A 151 -14.53 -9.63 -12.08
N LEU A 152 -14.19 -10.86 -11.76
CA LEU A 152 -12.83 -11.28 -11.46
C LEU A 152 -12.21 -11.90 -12.71
N LEU A 153 -11.00 -11.49 -13.01
CA LEU A 153 -10.27 -11.90 -14.22
C LEU A 153 -8.95 -12.54 -13.82
N GLY A 154 -8.64 -13.68 -14.42
CA GLY A 154 -7.32 -14.25 -14.43
C GLY A 154 -6.65 -13.99 -15.77
N LEU A 155 -5.49 -13.35 -15.77
CA LEU A 155 -4.70 -13.05 -16.95
C LEU A 155 -3.37 -13.81 -16.93
N ASP A 156 -2.88 -14.12 -18.11
CA ASP A 156 -1.51 -14.57 -18.28
C ASP A 156 -0.55 -13.40 -17.98
N PRO A 157 0.39 -13.52 -17.04
CA PRO A 157 1.31 -12.44 -16.73
C PRO A 157 2.31 -12.16 -17.86
N ALA A 158 2.57 -13.12 -18.78
CA ALA A 158 3.55 -12.98 -19.83
C ALA A 158 3.06 -12.09 -20.99
N ASP A 159 1.80 -12.27 -21.42
CA ASP A 159 1.25 -11.56 -22.59
C ASP A 159 -0.05 -10.78 -22.31
N GLY A 160 -0.63 -10.94 -21.10
CA GLY A 160 -1.85 -10.28 -20.69
C GLY A 160 -3.12 -10.88 -21.29
N SER A 161 -3.08 -12.05 -21.92
CA SER A 161 -4.26 -12.77 -22.40
C SER A 161 -5.16 -13.16 -21.22
N ILE A 162 -6.46 -13.07 -21.41
CA ILE A 162 -7.41 -13.42 -20.36
C ILE A 162 -7.63 -14.94 -20.40
N ARG A 163 -7.13 -15.64 -19.37
CA ARG A 163 -7.31 -17.08 -19.20
C ARG A 163 -8.73 -17.43 -18.83
N TRP A 164 -9.33 -16.67 -17.90
CA TRP A 164 -10.69 -16.88 -17.42
C TRP A 164 -11.35 -15.60 -16.92
N ARG A 165 -12.69 -15.65 -16.82
CA ARG A 165 -13.54 -14.59 -16.24
C ARG A 165 -14.58 -15.23 -15.32
N ARG A 166 -14.81 -14.60 -14.16
CA ARG A 166 -15.88 -14.99 -13.23
C ARG A 166 -16.70 -13.78 -12.84
N ARG A 167 -18.00 -13.90 -12.96
CA ARG A 167 -18.93 -12.87 -12.49
C ARG A 167 -19.08 -12.99 -10.98
N MET A 168 -18.82 -11.90 -10.26
CA MET A 168 -19.02 -11.78 -8.82
C MET A 168 -19.15 -10.30 -8.47
N GLU A 169 -19.56 -10.01 -7.24
CA GLU A 169 -19.60 -8.62 -6.76
C GLU A 169 -18.20 -8.01 -6.77
N MET A 170 -18.13 -6.68 -6.83
CA MET A 170 -16.85 -5.97 -6.90
C MET A 170 -16.00 -6.21 -5.63
N ALA A 171 -14.78 -6.71 -5.80
CA ALA A 171 -13.82 -6.81 -4.72
C ALA A 171 -13.40 -5.43 -4.21
N ARG A 172 -13.30 -5.30 -2.89
CA ARG A 172 -12.91 -4.08 -2.20
C ARG A 172 -11.43 -4.05 -1.86
N THR A 173 -10.85 -5.22 -1.63
CA THR A 173 -9.45 -5.40 -1.23
C THR A 173 -8.70 -6.20 -2.27
N ALA A 174 -7.37 -6.22 -2.16
CA ALA A 174 -6.57 -7.13 -2.97
C ALA A 174 -6.96 -8.58 -2.67
N PRO A 175 -7.08 -9.45 -3.70
CA PRO A 175 -7.13 -10.88 -3.48
C PRO A 175 -5.89 -11.37 -2.72
N VAL A 176 -6.07 -12.32 -1.81
CA VAL A 176 -4.97 -12.89 -1.02
C VAL A 176 -4.76 -14.34 -1.38
N GLU A 177 -3.50 -14.68 -1.64
CA GLU A 177 -3.10 -16.06 -1.90
C GLU A 177 -3.16 -16.91 -0.63
N THR A 178 -3.69 -18.12 -0.76
CA THR A 178 -3.67 -19.14 0.27
C THR A 178 -2.55 -20.15 0.00
N ARG A 179 -2.21 -20.97 0.97
CA ARG A 179 -1.09 -21.92 0.88
C ARG A 179 -1.21 -22.95 -0.27
N ASP A 180 -2.41 -23.22 -0.73
CA ASP A 180 -2.70 -24.17 -1.80
C ASP A 180 -2.87 -23.51 -3.19
N GLY A 181 -2.47 -22.23 -3.33
CA GLY A 181 -2.55 -21.49 -4.60
C GLY A 181 -3.96 -21.03 -4.97
N SER A 182 -4.94 -21.14 -4.08
CA SER A 182 -6.23 -20.46 -4.26
C SER A 182 -6.19 -19.02 -3.75
N LEU A 183 -7.24 -18.24 -4.03
CA LEU A 183 -7.36 -16.86 -3.55
C LEU A 183 -8.57 -16.70 -2.63
N VAL A 184 -8.41 -15.84 -1.64
CA VAL A 184 -9.52 -15.26 -0.88
C VAL A 184 -9.84 -13.88 -1.45
N VAL A 185 -11.08 -13.68 -1.85
CA VAL A 185 -11.59 -12.43 -2.42
C VAL A 185 -12.75 -11.94 -1.56
N ALA A 186 -12.62 -10.74 -0.97
CA ALA A 186 -13.71 -10.11 -0.25
C ALA A 186 -14.44 -9.10 -1.15
N THR A 187 -15.75 -9.22 -1.18
CA THR A 187 -16.68 -8.29 -1.83
C THR A 187 -17.44 -7.48 -0.76
N VAL A 188 -18.53 -6.83 -1.14
CA VAL A 188 -19.33 -6.02 -0.19
C VAL A 188 -19.97 -6.89 0.89
N ASP A 189 -20.53 -8.03 0.48
CA ASP A 189 -21.36 -8.89 1.34
C ASP A 189 -20.92 -10.35 1.40
N SER A 190 -19.92 -10.75 0.62
CA SER A 190 -19.47 -12.14 0.51
C SER A 190 -17.94 -12.25 0.52
N ILE A 191 -17.46 -13.38 0.98
CA ILE A 191 -16.07 -13.80 0.84
C ILE A 191 -16.06 -15.07 -0.03
N TYR A 192 -15.19 -15.08 -1.02
CA TYR A 192 -15.02 -16.18 -1.96
C TYR A 192 -13.66 -16.81 -1.83
N ARG A 193 -13.59 -18.12 -1.98
CA ARG A 193 -12.36 -18.84 -2.27
C ARG A 193 -12.41 -19.29 -3.72
N VAL A 194 -11.43 -18.86 -4.49
CA VAL A 194 -11.38 -19.02 -5.95
C VAL A 194 -10.08 -19.71 -6.33
N MET A 195 -10.13 -20.68 -7.21
CA MET A 195 -8.92 -21.29 -7.78
C MET A 195 -8.26 -20.31 -8.75
N ALA A 196 -6.94 -20.13 -8.65
CA ALA A 196 -6.23 -19.11 -9.43
C ALA A 196 -6.07 -19.47 -10.89
N ASP A 197 -5.99 -20.76 -11.22
CA ASP A 197 -5.72 -21.29 -12.54
C ASP A 197 -6.92 -21.20 -13.50
N ASP A 198 -8.14 -21.48 -13.02
CA ASP A 198 -9.37 -21.57 -13.82
C ASP A 198 -10.52 -20.67 -13.32
N GLY A 199 -10.34 -20.00 -12.17
CA GLY A 199 -11.30 -19.13 -11.55
C GLY A 199 -12.52 -19.86 -10.95
N VAL A 200 -12.46 -21.16 -10.71
CA VAL A 200 -13.56 -21.92 -10.08
C VAL A 200 -13.73 -21.46 -8.64
N VAL A 201 -14.96 -21.12 -8.27
CA VAL A 201 -15.33 -20.77 -6.91
C VAL A 201 -15.53 -22.06 -6.11
N SER A 202 -14.63 -22.36 -5.18
CA SER A 202 -14.72 -23.54 -4.33
C SER A 202 -15.56 -23.31 -3.07
N HIS A 203 -15.53 -22.09 -2.52
CA HIS A 203 -16.33 -21.72 -1.34
C HIS A 203 -16.85 -20.29 -1.49
N ARG A 204 -18.04 -20.07 -0.92
CA ARG A 204 -18.64 -18.75 -0.74
C ARG A 204 -19.30 -18.70 0.62
N VAL A 205 -19.03 -17.66 1.38
CA VAL A 205 -19.70 -17.39 2.65
C VAL A 205 -20.14 -15.92 2.70
N ALA A 206 -21.17 -15.63 3.51
CA ALA A 206 -21.52 -14.26 3.81
C ALA A 206 -20.37 -13.57 4.56
N SER A 207 -20.07 -12.33 4.22
CA SER A 207 -19.05 -11.55 4.95
C SER A 207 -19.56 -11.19 6.34
N PRO A 208 -18.77 -11.32 7.40
CA PRO A 208 -19.15 -10.91 8.75
C PRO A 208 -19.26 -9.39 8.92
N GLY A 209 -19.08 -8.64 7.85
CA GLY A 209 -19.15 -7.19 7.74
C GLY A 209 -18.49 -6.73 6.46
N THR A 210 -18.66 -5.47 6.06
CA THR A 210 -18.02 -4.97 4.83
C THR A 210 -16.52 -4.79 5.06
N ILE A 211 -15.74 -5.73 4.51
CA ILE A 211 -14.27 -5.72 4.62
C ILE A 211 -13.68 -4.65 3.70
N VAL A 212 -12.89 -3.76 4.25
CA VAL A 212 -12.29 -2.63 3.52
C VAL A 212 -10.79 -2.49 3.73
N SER A 213 -10.25 -3.00 4.85
CA SER A 213 -8.82 -3.02 5.05
C SER A 213 -8.18 -4.16 4.27
N PRO A 214 -6.91 -4.03 3.85
CA PRO A 214 -6.15 -5.18 3.37
C PRO A 214 -6.11 -6.30 4.41
N TRP A 215 -6.11 -7.54 3.93
CA TRP A 215 -5.96 -8.71 4.78
C TRP A 215 -4.54 -8.83 5.33
N VAL A 216 -4.45 -9.29 6.55
CA VAL A 216 -3.18 -9.62 7.21
C VAL A 216 -3.20 -11.08 7.65
N ALA A 217 -2.13 -11.81 7.35
CA ALA A 217 -1.95 -13.17 7.85
C ALA A 217 -1.62 -13.12 9.35
N TYR A 218 -2.41 -13.82 10.15
CA TYR A 218 -2.22 -13.86 11.60
C TYR A 218 -2.65 -15.21 12.16
N ARG A 219 -1.73 -15.91 12.85
CA ARG A 219 -1.95 -17.23 13.50
C ARG A 219 -2.67 -18.24 12.60
N GLY A 220 -2.24 -18.34 11.34
CA GLY A 220 -2.81 -19.25 10.34
C GLY A 220 -4.21 -18.85 9.82
N GLY A 221 -4.74 -17.68 10.19
CA GLY A 221 -5.94 -17.06 9.66
C GLY A 221 -5.63 -15.82 8.84
N LEU A 222 -6.68 -15.22 8.29
CA LEU A 222 -6.66 -13.91 7.66
C LEU A 222 -7.48 -12.94 8.52
N VAL A 223 -6.91 -11.78 8.83
CA VAL A 223 -7.55 -10.75 9.66
C VAL A 223 -7.71 -9.47 8.86
N ALA A 224 -8.86 -8.81 9.02
CA ALA A 224 -9.16 -7.53 8.38
C ALA A 224 -10.09 -6.65 9.22
N GLY A 225 -10.06 -5.36 8.94
CA GLY A 225 -11.01 -4.39 9.48
C GLY A 225 -12.22 -4.21 8.58
N THR A 226 -13.34 -3.81 9.18
CA THR A 226 -14.61 -3.58 8.49
C THR A 226 -15.12 -2.16 8.67
N THR A 227 -16.06 -1.75 7.80
CA THR A 227 -16.82 -0.49 7.97
C THR A 227 -17.81 -0.55 9.14
N ASP A 228 -18.14 -1.74 9.62
CA ASP A 228 -19.11 -1.98 10.67
C ASP A 228 -18.48 -1.97 12.07
N SER A 229 -17.31 -1.34 12.17
CA SER A 229 -16.58 -1.21 13.45
C SER A 229 -16.18 -2.55 14.06
N GLN A 230 -15.66 -3.46 13.21
CA GLN A 230 -15.18 -4.76 13.66
C GLN A 230 -13.79 -5.06 13.10
N VAL A 231 -13.05 -5.87 13.84
CA VAL A 231 -11.90 -6.62 13.34
C VAL A 231 -12.32 -8.08 13.28
N VAL A 232 -12.18 -8.69 12.11
CA VAL A 232 -12.65 -10.06 11.85
C VAL A 232 -11.48 -10.96 11.46
N ALA A 233 -11.54 -12.20 11.90
CA ALA A 233 -10.61 -13.23 11.49
C ALA A 233 -11.36 -14.39 10.85
N ILE A 234 -10.84 -14.89 9.73
CA ILE A 234 -11.39 -16.06 9.02
C ILE A 234 -10.34 -17.14 8.86
N ASP A 235 -10.81 -18.36 8.71
CA ASP A 235 -9.99 -19.45 8.22
C ASP A 235 -9.90 -19.38 6.68
N PRO A 236 -8.71 -19.31 6.07
CA PRO A 236 -8.59 -19.23 4.63
C PRO A 236 -8.95 -20.53 3.89
N ALA A 237 -9.05 -21.67 4.60
CA ALA A 237 -9.36 -22.96 3.98
C ALA A 237 -10.86 -23.13 3.69
N ASP A 238 -11.73 -22.77 4.64
CA ASP A 238 -13.18 -22.91 4.55
C ASP A 238 -13.94 -21.60 4.65
N LEU A 239 -13.24 -20.48 4.83
CA LEU A 239 -13.74 -19.11 5.00
C LEU A 239 -14.59 -18.88 6.26
N ARG A 240 -14.64 -19.84 7.17
CA ARG A 240 -15.40 -19.67 8.42
C ARG A 240 -14.78 -18.60 9.28
N SER A 241 -15.65 -17.82 9.92
CA SER A 241 -15.21 -16.86 10.94
C SER A 241 -14.60 -17.62 12.13
N ARG A 242 -13.36 -17.29 12.47
CA ARG A 242 -12.70 -17.77 13.69
C ARG A 242 -13.13 -16.93 14.88
N TRP A 243 -13.18 -15.62 14.69
CA TRP A 243 -13.65 -14.65 15.68
C TRP A 243 -13.94 -13.31 15.02
N SER A 244 -14.73 -12.50 15.69
CA SER A 244 -14.86 -11.07 15.43
C SER A 244 -14.88 -10.29 16.73
N VAL A 245 -14.29 -9.11 16.73
CA VAL A 245 -14.30 -8.20 17.87
C VAL A 245 -14.81 -6.83 17.44
N ARG A 246 -15.66 -6.24 18.26
CA ARG A 246 -16.22 -4.91 18.04
C ARG A 246 -15.29 -3.85 18.64
N VAL A 247 -15.08 -2.77 17.89
CA VAL A 247 -14.34 -1.58 18.30
C VAL A 247 -15.25 -0.34 18.19
N ASP A 248 -14.75 0.84 18.51
CA ASP A 248 -15.57 2.06 18.62
C ASP A 248 -15.93 2.72 17.28
N ALA A 249 -15.22 2.41 16.20
CA ALA A 249 -15.45 2.98 14.87
C ALA A 249 -14.86 2.08 13.76
N PRO A 250 -15.19 2.32 12.47
CA PRO A 250 -14.62 1.57 11.34
C PRO A 250 -13.11 1.43 11.39
N VAL A 251 -12.60 0.25 11.00
CA VAL A 251 -11.17 -0.05 10.86
C VAL A 251 -10.83 -0.09 9.36
N LEU A 252 -10.22 0.96 8.86
CA LEU A 252 -9.97 1.16 7.43
C LEU A 252 -8.54 0.77 7.02
N GLY A 253 -7.58 0.97 7.94
CA GLY A 253 -6.20 0.53 7.78
C GLY A 253 -6.00 -0.94 8.11
N SER A 254 -4.97 -1.56 7.57
CA SER A 254 -4.61 -2.93 7.96
C SER A 254 -4.21 -2.98 9.42
N PRO A 255 -4.66 -3.98 10.18
CA PRO A 255 -4.04 -4.32 11.44
C PRO A 255 -2.57 -4.71 11.27
N ALA A 256 -1.81 -4.68 12.36
CA ALA A 256 -0.42 -5.13 12.40
C ALA A 256 -0.19 -6.03 13.62
N ALA A 257 0.76 -6.97 13.54
CA ALA A 257 1.08 -7.88 14.63
C ALA A 257 2.48 -7.62 15.19
N ILE A 258 2.61 -7.68 16.52
CA ILE A 258 3.88 -7.75 17.23
C ILE A 258 3.82 -9.03 18.07
N GLY A 259 4.65 -10.01 17.70
CA GLY A 259 4.56 -11.35 18.26
C GLY A 259 3.17 -11.94 18.08
N ASP A 260 2.58 -12.41 19.15
CA ASP A 260 1.23 -12.99 19.18
C ASP A 260 0.11 -11.97 19.44
N THR A 261 0.43 -10.68 19.47
CA THR A 261 -0.55 -9.61 19.71
C THR A 261 -0.86 -8.85 18.44
N LEU A 262 -2.14 -8.67 18.14
CA LEU A 262 -2.61 -7.88 17.01
C LEU A 262 -2.95 -6.47 17.47
N TYR A 263 -2.62 -5.48 16.66
CA TYR A 263 -2.98 -4.07 16.85
C TYR A 263 -3.83 -3.60 15.69
N ALA A 264 -4.88 -2.85 16.01
CA ALA A 264 -5.78 -2.26 15.02
C ALA A 264 -6.15 -0.83 15.44
N ALA A 265 -6.15 0.09 14.50
CA ALA A 265 -6.57 1.47 14.76
C ALA A 265 -7.93 1.73 14.13
N SER A 266 -8.84 2.31 14.92
CA SER A 266 -10.14 2.73 14.43
C SER A 266 -10.06 4.08 13.72
N ARG A 267 -11.04 4.36 12.87
CA ARG A 267 -11.18 5.67 12.22
C ARG A 267 -11.34 6.82 13.21
N ARG A 268 -11.79 6.55 14.44
CA ARG A 268 -11.88 7.58 15.50
C ARG A 268 -10.51 7.95 16.07
N GLY A 269 -9.49 7.14 15.84
CA GLY A 269 -8.14 7.34 16.37
C GLY A 269 -7.82 6.46 17.57
N THR A 270 -8.67 5.52 17.92
CA THR A 270 -8.37 4.59 19.03
C THR A 270 -7.51 3.44 18.53
N LEU A 271 -6.35 3.24 19.15
CA LEU A 271 -5.52 2.05 18.97
C LEU A 271 -5.96 0.96 19.93
N TYR A 272 -6.26 -0.20 19.39
CA TYR A 272 -6.64 -1.40 20.14
C TYR A 272 -5.53 -2.43 20.10
N ARG A 273 -5.32 -3.08 21.23
CA ARG A 273 -4.58 -4.34 21.40
C ARG A 273 -5.58 -5.48 21.43
N ILE A 274 -5.35 -6.51 20.63
CA ILE A 274 -6.17 -7.72 20.55
C ILE A 274 -5.25 -8.89 20.85
N ALA A 275 -5.16 -9.25 22.13
CA ALA A 275 -4.38 -10.39 22.57
C ALA A 275 -5.08 -11.70 22.21
N PRO A 276 -4.32 -12.81 22.02
CA PRO A 276 -4.92 -14.13 21.82
C PRO A 276 -5.90 -14.50 22.91
N GLY A 277 -7.03 -15.11 22.53
CA GLY A 277 -8.09 -15.57 23.43
C GLY A 277 -9.17 -16.27 22.62
N ASP A 278 -10.13 -16.88 23.31
CA ASP A 278 -11.27 -17.55 22.70
C ASP A 278 -12.59 -17.14 23.40
N PRO A 279 -13.32 -16.14 22.89
CA PRO A 279 -12.90 -15.18 21.86
C PRO A 279 -11.88 -14.14 22.37
N PRO A 280 -11.06 -13.57 21.50
CA PRO A 280 -10.16 -12.50 21.89
C PRO A 280 -10.93 -11.24 22.31
N ARG A 281 -10.32 -10.43 23.18
CA ARG A 281 -10.93 -9.18 23.66
C ARG A 281 -10.09 -7.99 23.20
N PRO A 282 -10.71 -6.96 22.60
CA PRO A 282 -10.03 -5.74 22.27
C PRO A 282 -9.85 -4.88 23.52
N GLU A 283 -8.62 -4.45 23.77
CA GLU A 283 -8.28 -3.50 24.83
C GLU A 283 -7.86 -2.19 24.20
N ARG A 284 -8.38 -1.07 24.70
CA ARG A 284 -7.94 0.26 24.30
C ARG A 284 -6.54 0.51 24.84
N VAL A 285 -5.61 0.87 23.94
CA VAL A 285 -4.23 1.19 24.31
C VAL A 285 -4.07 2.69 24.47
N VAL A 286 -4.49 3.46 23.44
CA VAL A 286 -4.42 4.91 23.42
C VAL A 286 -5.49 5.48 22.52
N GLU A 287 -6.01 6.66 22.89
CA GLU A 287 -6.89 7.48 22.04
C GLU A 287 -6.09 8.63 21.45
N LEU A 288 -6.03 8.66 20.13
CA LEU A 288 -5.38 9.71 19.35
C LEU A 288 -6.43 10.77 19.02
N GLU A 289 -6.04 12.02 18.95
CA GLU A 289 -6.97 13.15 18.69
C GLU A 289 -7.41 13.25 17.21
N TRP A 290 -6.96 12.32 16.36
CA TRP A 290 -7.18 12.39 14.91
C TRP A 290 -7.50 11.01 14.31
N PRO A 291 -8.23 10.98 13.17
CA PRO A 291 -8.56 9.75 12.50
C PRO A 291 -7.34 9.00 11.98
N VAL A 292 -7.32 7.67 12.16
CA VAL A 292 -6.36 6.75 11.53
C VAL A 292 -7.07 6.00 10.41
N THR A 293 -6.61 6.21 9.19
CA THR A 293 -7.17 5.55 8.00
C THR A 293 -6.13 4.77 7.22
N ALA A 294 -4.86 5.05 7.49
CA ALA A 294 -3.73 4.40 6.87
C ALA A 294 -3.44 3.03 7.51
N PRO A 295 -2.83 2.10 6.76
CA PRO A 295 -2.31 0.85 7.32
C PRO A 295 -1.32 1.11 8.46
N LEU A 296 -1.37 0.26 9.48
CA LEU A 296 -0.33 0.20 10.49
C LEU A 296 0.91 -0.49 9.93
N SER A 297 2.09 -0.07 10.38
CA SER A 297 3.36 -0.77 10.14
C SER A 297 4.07 -1.03 11.45
N VAL A 298 4.97 -1.99 11.46
CA VAL A 298 5.77 -2.34 12.64
C VAL A 298 7.25 -2.29 12.27
N VAL A 299 8.05 -1.61 13.11
CA VAL A 299 9.51 -1.55 13.05
C VAL A 299 10.04 -1.65 14.48
N ASP A 300 10.96 -2.57 14.74
CA ASP A 300 11.61 -2.75 16.06
C ASP A 300 10.62 -2.75 17.23
N ASP A 301 9.57 -3.57 17.11
CA ASP A 301 8.47 -3.68 18.09
C ASP A 301 7.72 -2.36 18.37
N ARG A 302 7.83 -1.39 17.45
CA ARG A 302 7.08 -0.14 17.50
C ARG A 302 6.00 -0.11 16.44
N ILE A 303 4.85 0.41 16.80
CA ILE A 303 3.71 0.59 15.91
C ILE A 303 3.84 1.95 15.25
N LEU A 304 3.97 1.97 13.94
CA LEU A 304 3.98 3.19 13.13
C LEU A 304 2.57 3.52 12.65
N LEU A 305 2.17 4.76 12.86
CA LEU A 305 0.86 5.30 12.50
C LEU A 305 1.02 6.55 11.65
N GLY A 306 0.18 6.66 10.63
CA GLY A 306 0.01 7.88 9.84
C GLY A 306 -1.31 8.56 10.19
N GLY A 307 -1.28 9.85 10.51
CA GLY A 307 -2.43 10.63 10.90
C GLY A 307 -3.01 11.50 9.81
N ALA A 308 -4.32 11.79 9.92
CA ALA A 308 -4.99 12.79 9.09
C ALA A 308 -4.49 14.21 9.37
N ASP A 309 -3.86 14.43 10.54
CA ASP A 309 -3.17 15.68 10.92
C ASP A 309 -1.81 15.86 10.22
N GLY A 310 -1.39 14.87 9.44
CA GLY A 310 -0.09 14.85 8.74
C GLY A 310 1.07 14.41 9.63
N THR A 311 0.82 13.87 10.81
CA THR A 311 1.89 13.29 11.63
C THR A 311 2.15 11.83 11.28
N VAL A 312 3.40 11.42 11.41
CA VAL A 312 3.80 10.02 11.55
C VAL A 312 4.31 9.84 12.99
N ARG A 313 3.81 8.82 13.66
CA ARG A 313 4.16 8.52 15.07
C ARG A 313 4.63 7.10 15.21
N ALA A 314 5.56 6.90 16.13
CA ALA A 314 5.91 5.57 16.61
C ALA A 314 5.44 5.41 18.05
N LEU A 315 4.70 4.35 18.29
CA LEU A 315 4.21 4.00 19.62
C LEU A 315 4.80 2.66 20.07
N ARG A 316 5.06 2.53 21.37
CA ARG A 316 5.29 1.23 21.98
C ARG A 316 3.99 0.42 22.03
N PRO A 317 4.06 -0.90 22.27
CA PRO A 317 2.89 -1.76 22.45
C PRO A 317 1.92 -1.32 23.56
N ASP A 318 2.38 -0.57 24.55
CA ASP A 318 1.60 0.00 25.63
C ASP A 318 0.94 1.36 25.29
N GLY A 319 1.18 1.89 24.08
CA GLY A 319 0.65 3.16 23.60
C GLY A 319 1.53 4.37 23.89
N THR A 320 2.66 4.19 24.59
CA THR A 320 3.59 5.28 24.84
C THR A 320 4.21 5.78 23.54
N GLU A 321 4.09 7.08 23.27
CA GLU A 321 4.71 7.70 22.09
C GLU A 321 6.23 7.74 22.24
N VAL A 322 6.94 7.17 21.25
CA VAL A 322 8.41 7.18 21.21
C VAL A 322 8.92 8.43 20.51
N TRP A 323 8.37 8.71 19.34
CA TRP A 323 8.66 9.88 18.55
C TRP A 323 7.53 10.21 17.58
N ARG A 324 7.53 11.44 17.07
CA ARG A 324 6.66 11.91 15.99
C ARG A 324 7.38 12.83 15.03
N VAL A 325 6.94 12.83 13.77
CA VAL A 325 7.41 13.76 12.73
C VAL A 325 6.19 14.33 11.99
N GLN A 326 6.30 15.60 11.57
CA GLN A 326 5.23 16.34 10.88
C GLN A 326 5.50 16.42 9.37
N LEU A 327 4.56 15.95 8.54
CA LEU A 327 4.65 16.00 7.08
C LEU A 327 3.84 17.12 6.42
N TRP A 328 3.13 17.93 7.19
CA TRP A 328 2.28 19.03 6.70
C TRP A 328 1.09 18.61 5.82
N ARG A 329 0.91 17.34 5.54
CA ARG A 329 -0.17 16.78 4.73
C ARG A 329 -0.62 15.44 5.32
N PRO A 330 -1.93 15.12 5.22
CA PRO A 330 -2.43 13.83 5.71
C PRO A 330 -1.61 12.65 5.20
N VAL A 331 -1.34 11.69 6.07
CA VAL A 331 -0.66 10.44 5.74
C VAL A 331 -1.74 9.41 5.40
N GLU A 332 -1.94 9.13 4.11
CA GLU A 332 -3.04 8.27 3.64
C GLU A 332 -2.61 6.85 3.28
N LEU A 333 -1.35 6.69 2.86
CA LEU A 333 -0.84 5.40 2.39
C LEU A 333 0.00 4.66 3.44
N GLY A 334 0.00 5.19 4.67
CA GLY A 334 0.75 4.68 5.83
C GLY A 334 2.23 5.03 5.78
N PRO A 335 2.93 4.97 6.90
CA PRO A 335 4.37 4.80 6.90
C PRO A 335 4.70 3.37 6.49
N LEU A 336 5.61 3.20 5.52
CA LEU A 336 6.15 1.91 5.15
C LEU A 336 7.42 1.65 5.96
N ALA A 337 7.47 0.51 6.64
CA ALA A 337 8.66 0.04 7.31
C ALA A 337 9.75 -0.32 6.28
N LEU A 338 10.98 0.09 6.55
CA LEU A 338 12.20 -0.26 5.82
C LEU A 338 13.17 -0.94 6.79
N GLU A 339 14.15 -1.66 6.28
CA GLU A 339 15.18 -2.32 7.10
C GLU A 339 15.98 -1.34 7.97
N ASP A 340 16.21 -0.12 7.47
CA ASP A 340 16.99 0.93 8.13
C ASP A 340 16.16 2.17 8.53
N GLY A 341 14.83 2.02 8.68
CA GLY A 341 13.95 3.13 9.06
C GLY A 341 12.57 3.08 8.43
N LEU A 342 12.10 4.17 7.82
CA LEU A 342 10.76 4.25 7.24
C LEU A 342 10.67 5.18 6.03
N LEU A 343 9.65 4.93 5.21
CA LEU A 343 9.19 5.82 4.15
C LEU A 343 7.80 6.35 4.53
N ALA A 344 7.68 7.65 4.73
CA ALA A 344 6.41 8.31 4.97
C ALA A 344 5.88 8.96 3.68
N ILE A 345 4.56 8.89 3.46
CA ILE A 345 3.92 9.29 2.20
C ILE A 345 2.82 10.29 2.52
N GLY A 346 3.03 11.54 2.11
CA GLY A 346 2.04 12.60 2.23
C GLY A 346 0.97 12.55 1.14
N GLY A 347 -0.23 13.04 1.44
CA GLY A 347 -1.41 12.97 0.56
C GLY A 347 -1.30 13.70 -0.78
N ASN A 348 -0.25 14.46 -1.02
CA ASN A 348 0.01 15.18 -2.29
C ASN A 348 1.10 14.54 -3.16
N GLY A 349 1.58 13.33 -2.79
CA GLY A 349 2.66 12.62 -3.47
C GLY A 349 4.06 12.96 -2.95
N ASP A 350 4.15 13.65 -1.82
CA ASP A 350 5.43 13.86 -1.15
C ASP A 350 5.87 12.55 -0.47
N LEU A 351 7.13 12.21 -0.68
CA LEU A 351 7.80 11.06 -0.09
C LEU A 351 8.91 11.57 0.83
N HIS A 352 8.97 11.04 2.03
CA HIS A 352 9.97 11.38 3.01
C HIS A 352 10.63 10.09 3.51
N ARG A 353 11.91 9.95 3.28
CA ARG A 353 12.69 8.84 3.83
C ARG A 353 13.34 9.25 5.12
N TYR A 354 13.19 8.41 6.12
CA TYR A 354 13.83 8.55 7.43
C TYR A 354 14.68 7.32 7.73
N ARG A 355 15.76 7.53 8.45
CA ARG A 355 16.63 6.50 9.03
C ARG A 355 16.55 6.58 10.55
N GLN A 356 16.47 5.42 11.18
CA GLN A 356 16.56 5.28 12.64
C GLN A 356 18.00 5.17 13.09
#